data_4086c01068d0df07e93e92720d1e5b25
#
_entry.id   4086c01068d0df07e93e92720d1e5b25
#
_cell.length_a   1.000
_cell.length_b   1.000
_cell.length_c   1.000
_cell.angle_alpha   90.00
_cell.angle_beta   90.00
_cell.angle_gamma   90.00
#
_symmetry.space_group_name_H-M   'P 1'
#
loop_
_entity.id
_entity.type
_entity.pdbx_description
1 polymer ?
#
loop_
_entity_poly.entity_id
_entity_poly.type
_entity_poly.pdbx_seq_one_letter_code
_entity_poly.pdbx_strand_id
1 'polypeptide(L)'
;INNAGVMMPAKRIATADGVELTWAVNYFSGFMLTLRLAGLLEKAPAARVVNVASIAMGNPQLTFNQCDGHNYRPWHFYITSKLAQAMMAVKLNQLFQAAGHSVMV
;
A
#
# COMPACT_ATOMS: atom_id res chain seq x y z
N ILE A 1 -2.17 -11.37 -4.73
CA ILE A 1 -2.00 -10.18 -5.60
C ILE A 1 -2.81 -9.04 -5.03
N ASN A 2 -2.17 -7.94 -4.62
CA ASN A 2 -2.77 -6.70 -4.17
C ASN A 2 -3.05 -5.79 -5.38
N ASN A 3 -4.15 -6.04 -6.06
CA ASN A 3 -4.54 -5.33 -7.29
C ASN A 3 -5.60 -4.25 -7.07
N ALA A 4 -6.42 -4.37 -6.02
CA ALA A 4 -7.46 -3.40 -5.73
C ALA A 4 -6.90 -1.97 -5.67
N GLY A 5 -7.54 -1.06 -6.35
CA GLY A 5 -7.12 0.33 -6.39
C GLY A 5 -8.23 1.26 -6.83
N VAL A 6 -8.24 2.46 -6.27
CA VAL A 6 -9.11 3.56 -6.68
C VAL A 6 -8.28 4.75 -7.10
N MET A 7 -8.81 5.53 -8.03
CA MET A 7 -8.11 6.67 -8.59
C MET A 7 -8.98 7.91 -8.53
N MET A 8 -8.49 8.91 -7.84
CA MET A 8 -8.96 10.28 -7.88
C MET A 8 -10.47 10.49 -7.69
N PRO A 9 -11.09 10.07 -6.56
CA PRO A 9 -12.43 10.55 -6.25
C PRO A 9 -12.45 12.09 -6.28
N ALA A 10 -13.46 12.67 -6.93
CA ALA A 10 -13.53 14.14 -7.08
C ALA A 10 -13.64 14.88 -5.74
N LYS A 11 -14.20 14.20 -4.72
CA LYS A 11 -14.32 14.72 -3.35
C LYS A 11 -13.66 13.75 -2.38
N ARG A 12 -13.15 14.30 -1.27
CA ARG A 12 -12.66 13.48 -0.16
C ARG A 12 -13.75 12.55 0.33
N ILE A 13 -13.44 11.26 0.38
CA ILE A 13 -14.26 10.23 1.00
C ILE A 13 -13.41 9.63 2.13
N ALA A 14 -13.98 9.50 3.32
CA ALA A 14 -13.32 8.86 4.44
C ALA A 14 -13.99 7.52 4.77
N THR A 15 -13.20 6.56 5.21
CA THR A 15 -13.69 5.32 5.82
C THR A 15 -14.27 5.61 7.22
N ALA A 16 -14.92 4.61 7.82
CA ALA A 16 -15.41 4.72 9.21
C ALA A 16 -14.27 4.99 10.21
N ASP A 17 -13.05 4.57 9.89
CA ASP A 17 -11.85 4.79 10.70
C ASP A 17 -11.20 6.19 10.45
N GLY A 18 -11.80 7.02 9.63
CA GLY A 18 -11.30 8.38 9.31
C GLY A 18 -10.19 8.44 8.26
N VAL A 19 -9.80 7.29 7.67
CA VAL A 19 -8.76 7.24 6.65
C VAL A 19 -9.34 7.65 5.28
N GLU A 20 -8.60 8.44 4.51
CA GLU A 20 -9.03 8.80 3.16
C GLU A 20 -9.05 7.57 2.25
N LEU A 21 -10.09 7.47 1.39
CA LEU A 21 -10.42 6.28 0.63
C LEU A 21 -9.30 5.79 -0.28
N THR A 22 -8.58 6.69 -0.95
CA THR A 22 -7.47 6.31 -1.85
C THR A 22 -6.34 5.64 -1.06
N TRP A 23 -5.97 6.19 0.08
CA TRP A 23 -5.00 5.58 0.99
C TRP A 23 -5.50 4.27 1.59
N ALA A 24 -6.77 4.23 2.01
CA ALA A 24 -7.36 3.02 2.57
C ALA A 24 -7.30 1.86 1.59
N VAL A 25 -7.70 2.08 0.34
CA VAL A 25 -7.77 1.03 -0.68
C VAL A 25 -6.39 0.73 -1.28
N ASN A 26 -5.63 1.75 -1.69
CA ASN A 26 -4.39 1.53 -2.45
C ASN A 26 -3.21 1.09 -1.57
N TYR A 27 -3.20 1.45 -0.30
CA TYR A 27 -2.07 1.19 0.59
C TYR A 27 -2.45 0.31 1.79
N PHE A 28 -3.32 0.82 2.67
CA PHE A 28 -3.57 0.15 3.94
C PHE A 28 -4.22 -1.23 3.79
N SER A 29 -5.10 -1.44 2.81
CA SER A 29 -5.75 -2.74 2.61
C SER A 29 -4.73 -3.83 2.26
N GLY A 30 -3.87 -3.58 1.28
CA GLY A 30 -2.83 -4.53 0.87
C GLY A 30 -1.78 -4.76 1.95
N PHE A 31 -1.40 -3.70 2.67
CA PHE A 31 -0.48 -3.79 3.80
C PHE A 31 -1.02 -4.69 4.91
N MET A 32 -2.21 -4.40 5.40
CA MET A 32 -2.85 -5.17 6.46
C MET A 32 -3.12 -6.62 6.06
N LEU A 33 -3.59 -6.83 4.83
CA LEU A 33 -3.82 -8.18 4.30
C LEU A 33 -2.51 -8.99 4.26
N THR A 34 -1.44 -8.41 3.75
CA THR A 34 -0.13 -9.07 3.67
C THR A 34 0.38 -9.44 5.07
N LEU A 35 0.30 -8.53 6.03
CA LEU A 35 0.72 -8.80 7.41
C LEU A 35 -0.13 -9.89 8.06
N ARG A 36 -1.44 -9.87 7.87
CA ARG A 36 -2.33 -10.89 8.44
C ARG A 36 -2.13 -12.29 7.84
N LEU A 37 -1.68 -12.35 6.59
CA LEU A 37 -1.38 -13.60 5.91
C LEU A 37 0.09 -14.04 6.04
N ALA A 38 0.95 -13.26 6.70
CA ALA A 38 2.38 -13.52 6.78
C ALA A 38 2.68 -14.96 7.24
N GLY A 39 2.09 -15.41 8.35
CA GLY A 39 2.30 -16.76 8.86
C GLY A 39 1.80 -17.90 7.96
N LEU A 40 0.90 -17.62 7.01
CA LEU A 40 0.51 -18.58 5.97
C LEU A 40 1.47 -18.52 4.78
N LEU A 41 1.89 -17.33 4.40
CA LEU A 41 2.87 -17.14 3.33
C LEU A 41 4.21 -17.82 3.65
N GLU A 42 4.66 -17.72 4.90
CA GLU A 42 5.89 -18.34 5.39
C GLU A 42 5.88 -19.88 5.28
N LYS A 43 4.71 -20.50 5.33
CA LYS A 43 4.54 -21.96 5.20
C LYS A 43 4.56 -22.45 3.76
N ALA A 44 4.41 -21.54 2.80
CA ALA A 44 4.39 -21.91 1.39
C ALA A 44 5.82 -21.97 0.81
N PRO A 45 6.16 -22.99 0.03
CA PRO A 45 7.55 -23.22 -0.43
C PRO A 45 8.08 -22.14 -1.38
N ALA A 46 7.22 -21.34 -2.00
CA ALA A 46 7.59 -20.29 -2.94
C ALA A 46 6.55 -19.15 -2.93
N ALA A 47 6.27 -18.60 -1.75
CA ALA A 47 5.28 -17.55 -1.60
C ALA A 47 5.70 -16.24 -2.29
N ARG A 48 4.76 -15.61 -2.97
CA ARG A 48 4.94 -14.32 -3.62
C ARG A 48 3.78 -13.39 -3.31
N VAL A 49 4.10 -12.15 -2.96
CA VAL A 49 3.15 -11.05 -2.86
C VAL A 49 3.39 -10.09 -4.01
N VAL A 50 2.40 -9.89 -4.85
CA VAL A 50 2.49 -8.96 -5.98
C VAL A 50 1.66 -7.72 -5.68
N ASN A 51 2.29 -6.56 -5.70
CA ASN A 51 1.63 -5.27 -5.51
C ASN A 51 1.55 -4.52 -6.84
N VAL A 52 0.33 -4.19 -7.29
CA VAL A 52 0.11 -3.45 -8.53
C VAL A 52 0.25 -1.95 -8.26
N ALA A 53 1.45 -1.44 -8.53
CA ALA A 53 1.78 -0.02 -8.40
C ALA A 53 1.27 0.82 -9.61
N SER A 54 1.88 1.94 -9.88
CA SER A 54 1.57 2.79 -11.04
C SER A 54 2.81 3.53 -11.51
N ILE A 55 2.96 3.72 -12.81
CA ILE A 55 3.99 4.59 -13.38
C ILE A 55 3.79 6.06 -12.96
N ALA A 56 2.57 6.43 -12.56
CA ALA A 56 2.22 7.77 -12.11
C ALA A 56 2.77 8.10 -10.71
N MET A 57 3.34 7.12 -9.97
CA MET A 57 3.84 7.36 -8.62
C MET A 57 4.98 8.40 -8.56
N GLY A 58 5.71 8.64 -9.66
CA GLY A 58 6.69 9.72 -9.79
C GLY A 58 7.66 9.85 -8.61
N ASN A 59 7.99 11.09 -8.27
CA ASN A 59 8.78 11.42 -7.07
C ASN A 59 8.06 12.49 -6.20
N PRO A 60 6.83 12.22 -5.70
CA PRO A 60 6.18 13.16 -4.80
C PRO A 60 6.83 13.13 -3.42
N GLN A 61 6.74 14.26 -2.70
CA GLN A 61 7.06 14.25 -1.28
C GLN A 61 6.00 13.45 -0.52
N LEU A 62 6.42 12.39 0.15
CA LEU A 62 5.56 11.55 0.98
C LEU A 62 5.42 12.17 2.37
N THR A 63 4.19 12.49 2.73
CA THR A 63 3.85 12.94 4.08
C THR A 63 2.71 12.07 4.61
N PHE A 64 3.04 11.12 5.47
CA PHE A 64 2.05 10.17 6.05
C PHE A 64 1.03 10.83 6.98
N ASN A 65 1.29 12.03 7.47
CA ASN A 65 0.35 12.81 8.28
C ASN A 65 -0.86 13.36 7.50
N GLN A 66 -0.94 13.10 6.20
CA GLN A 66 -2.05 13.51 5.35
C GLN A 66 -3.01 12.36 4.99
N CYS A 67 -2.80 11.16 5.53
CA CYS A 67 -3.64 9.99 5.22
C CYS A 67 -5.10 10.14 5.66
N ASP A 68 -5.40 11.09 6.55
CA ASP A 68 -6.75 11.47 6.96
C ASP A 68 -7.50 12.29 5.92
N GLY A 69 -6.81 12.80 4.91
CA GLY A 69 -7.37 13.59 3.81
C GLY A 69 -7.43 15.09 4.06
N HIS A 70 -6.73 15.62 5.07
CA HIS A 70 -6.55 17.07 5.18
C HIS A 70 -5.88 17.62 3.93
N ASN A 71 -6.38 18.76 3.41
CA ASN A 71 -5.92 19.37 2.17
C ASN A 71 -6.00 18.39 0.96
N TYR A 72 -7.09 17.66 0.86
CA TYR A 72 -7.31 16.66 -0.17
C TYR A 72 -7.09 17.23 -1.58
N ARG A 73 -6.15 16.61 -2.30
CA ARG A 73 -5.88 16.85 -3.73
C ARG A 73 -5.88 15.49 -4.44
N PRO A 74 -6.90 15.18 -5.25
CA PRO A 74 -7.13 13.82 -5.80
C PRO A 74 -5.89 13.20 -6.44
N TRP A 75 -5.24 13.91 -7.35
CA TRP A 75 -4.05 13.42 -8.04
C TRP A 75 -2.88 13.18 -7.09
N HIS A 76 -2.62 14.12 -6.17
CA HIS A 76 -1.54 13.98 -5.19
C HIS A 76 -1.76 12.77 -4.27
N PHE A 77 -2.98 12.57 -3.79
CA PHE A 77 -3.32 11.42 -2.95
C PHE A 77 -3.16 10.09 -3.69
N TYR A 78 -3.54 10.04 -4.96
CA TYR A 78 -3.33 8.86 -5.78
C TYR A 78 -1.84 8.53 -5.94
N ILE A 79 -1.02 9.47 -6.44
CA ILE A 79 0.40 9.19 -6.70
C ILE A 79 1.18 8.88 -5.42
N THR A 80 0.86 9.55 -4.30
CA THR A 80 1.51 9.27 -3.00
C THR A 80 1.10 7.91 -2.45
N SER A 81 -0.16 7.50 -2.58
CA SER A 81 -0.60 6.17 -2.17
C SER A 81 0.09 5.05 -2.95
N LYS A 82 0.31 5.25 -4.26
CA LYS A 82 1.03 4.30 -5.11
C LYS A 82 2.52 4.26 -4.82
N LEU A 83 3.14 5.39 -4.51
CA LEU A 83 4.53 5.42 -4.05
C LEU A 83 4.68 4.70 -2.69
N ALA A 84 3.78 4.97 -1.74
CA ALA A 84 3.77 4.30 -0.45
C ALA A 84 3.64 2.77 -0.60
N GLN A 85 2.79 2.31 -1.54
CA GLN A 85 2.64 0.89 -1.86
C GLN A 85 3.95 0.27 -2.37
N ALA A 86 4.68 0.96 -3.26
CA ALA A 86 5.97 0.48 -3.77
C ALA A 86 7.03 0.43 -2.66
N MET A 87 7.10 1.48 -1.83
CA MET A 87 8.03 1.52 -0.68
C MET A 87 7.72 0.42 0.36
N MET A 88 6.44 0.16 0.61
CA MET A 88 5.99 -0.94 1.46
C MET A 88 6.47 -2.28 0.93
N ALA A 89 6.34 -2.54 -0.38
CA ALA A 89 6.78 -3.79 -0.99
C ALA A 89 8.28 -4.03 -0.73
N VAL A 90 9.11 -3.01 -0.98
CA VAL A 90 10.56 -3.08 -0.72
C VAL A 90 10.84 -3.36 0.76
N LYS A 91 10.16 -2.66 1.66
CA LYS A 91 10.37 -2.82 3.11
C LYS A 91 9.93 -4.19 3.62
N LEU A 92 8.77 -4.68 3.18
CA LEU A 92 8.28 -6.01 3.56
C LEU A 92 9.22 -7.10 3.03
N ASN A 93 9.69 -6.98 1.79
CA ASN A 93 10.65 -7.93 1.23
C ASN A 93 11.93 -8.01 2.09
N GLN A 94 12.48 -6.86 2.50
CA GLN A 94 13.64 -6.81 3.39
C GLN A 94 13.36 -7.47 4.75
N LEU A 95 12.18 -7.24 5.33
CA LEU A 95 11.79 -7.81 6.62
C LEU A 95 11.64 -9.33 6.55
N PHE A 96 10.97 -9.86 5.51
CA PHE A 96 10.84 -11.30 5.31
C PHE A 96 12.22 -11.96 5.12
N GLN A 97 13.09 -11.38 4.30
CA GLN A 97 14.43 -11.90 4.10
C GLN A 97 15.27 -11.88 5.38
N ALA A 98 15.23 -10.79 6.16
CA ALA A 98 15.93 -10.68 7.44
C ALA A 98 15.45 -11.70 8.48
N ALA A 99 14.17 -12.07 8.41
CA ALA A 99 13.59 -13.12 9.25
C ALA A 99 13.85 -14.55 8.74
N GLY A 100 14.57 -14.72 7.61
CA GLY A 100 14.90 -16.02 7.03
C GLY A 100 13.74 -16.68 6.25
N HIS A 101 12.70 -15.91 5.90
CA HIS A 101 11.55 -16.43 5.15
C HIS A 101 11.76 -16.32 3.64
N SER A 102 11.30 -17.33 2.90
CA SER A 102 11.37 -17.38 1.43
C SER A 102 10.25 -16.57 0.72
N VAL A 103 9.55 -15.72 1.45
CA VAL A 103 8.50 -14.86 0.89
C VAL A 103 9.12 -13.73 0.07
N MET A 104 8.74 -13.61 -1.17
CA MET A 104 9.14 -12.52 -2.06
C MET A 104 7.97 -11.51 -2.20
N VAL A 105 8.24 -10.23 -2.02
CA VAL A 105 7.26 -9.15 -2.14
C VAL A 105 7.61 -8.22 -3.29
#